data_72f7863dd35d8773e624f8bbbb4aa34f
#
_entry.id   72f7863dd35d8773e624f8bbbb4aa34f
#
_cell.length_a   1.000
_cell.length_b   1.000
_cell.length_c   1.000
_cell.angle_alpha   90.00
_cell.angle_beta   90.00
_cell.angle_gamma   90.00
#
_symmetry.space_group_name_H-M   'P 1'
#
loop_
_entity.id
_entity.type
_entity.pdbx_description
1 polymer ?
#
loop_
_entity_poly.entity_id
_entity_poly.type
_entity_poly.pdbx_seq_one_letter_code
_entity_poly.pdbx_strand_id
1 'polypeptide(L)'
;MSVLVGTRKGLFTVDRTGRTGSAGNAGYGVVATEFLGAPVTAVLDDARDGTTYAALDHGHFGVKLHRRDAGDTSFREIEVPEYPERPADATDINPMSNQPVPWALQLLWTLAPGHTDQPGRLWAGTIPGGLFRSDDRGDSWEMVRSLWDRPERAEWMGGGYDWGGIHSVSVDPRDARSLTVGVSIGGVWCSDDDGTTWELGTGLRNAYLPPEQAYEPGPQDPHRLDRCAADPDVVWCQHHNGVFRSTDGGRTYTEIEERPPSTFGFAVVAHPHDPATAWFVPAQADEQRIPVDGRMVVSRTRDGGESFDVLGTGLPDRHAYHLVYRHALAVDSDGERLAMASTTGSLFVSDDAGDTWTHVTSGLPPVACVTWTD
;
A
#
# COMPACT_ATOMS: atom_id res chain seq x y z
N MET A 1 13.54 -16.25 -3.49
CA MET A 1 12.50 -15.24 -3.33
C MET A 1 11.25 -15.86 -2.75
N SER A 2 10.80 -15.39 -1.60
CA SER A 2 9.60 -15.85 -0.90
C SER A 2 8.56 -14.71 -0.89
N VAL A 3 7.32 -15.02 -0.57
CA VAL A 3 6.26 -14.05 -0.33
C VAL A 3 5.99 -13.96 1.17
N LEU A 4 6.10 -12.77 1.74
CA LEU A 4 5.66 -12.46 3.08
C LEU A 4 4.19 -12.01 3.04
N VAL A 5 3.35 -12.64 3.84
CA VAL A 5 1.90 -12.42 3.86
C VAL A 5 1.48 -12.00 5.26
N GLY A 6 1.23 -10.70 5.44
CA GLY A 6 0.72 -10.12 6.67
C GLY A 6 -0.79 -10.30 6.78
N THR A 7 -1.24 -10.93 7.87
CA THR A 7 -2.64 -11.28 8.08
C THR A 7 -3.15 -10.81 9.43
N ARG A 8 -4.45 -10.91 9.66
CA ARG A 8 -5.04 -10.65 10.99
C ARG A 8 -4.65 -11.64 12.10
N LYS A 9 -3.86 -12.68 11.78
CA LYS A 9 -3.47 -13.74 12.74
C LYS A 9 -2.02 -14.19 12.58
N GLY A 10 -1.15 -13.34 12.08
CA GLY A 10 0.28 -13.62 11.97
C GLY A 10 0.88 -13.21 10.62
N LEU A 11 2.19 -13.35 10.54
CA LEU A 11 2.99 -13.25 9.33
C LEU A 11 3.28 -14.67 8.81
N PHE A 12 3.03 -14.89 7.53
CA PHE A 12 3.26 -16.17 6.87
C PHE A 12 4.31 -15.99 5.78
N THR A 13 5.31 -16.84 5.79
CA THR A 13 6.28 -16.92 4.68
C THR A 13 5.84 -18.04 3.74
N VAL A 14 5.68 -17.70 2.47
CA VAL A 14 5.29 -18.62 1.41
C VAL A 14 6.42 -18.73 0.40
N ASP A 15 6.80 -19.96 0.05
CA ASP A 15 7.88 -20.23 -0.89
C ASP A 15 7.56 -21.42 -1.80
N ARG A 16 8.38 -21.61 -2.82
CA ARG A 16 8.33 -22.81 -3.67
C ARG A 16 8.76 -24.04 -2.89
N THR A 17 7.87 -25.01 -2.75
CA THR A 17 8.11 -26.20 -1.92
C THR A 17 8.65 -27.41 -2.67
N GLY A 18 8.77 -27.33 -3.98
CA GLY A 18 9.18 -28.49 -4.84
C GLY A 18 8.19 -29.66 -4.81
N ARG A 19 7.11 -29.57 -4.02
CA ARG A 19 6.04 -30.58 -3.90
C ARG A 19 4.85 -30.14 -4.75
N THR A 20 4.40 -31.01 -5.65
CA THR A 20 3.07 -30.85 -6.23
C THR A 20 2.05 -31.03 -5.11
N GLY A 21 1.31 -29.94 -4.79
CA GLY A 21 0.21 -30.03 -3.84
C GLY A 21 -0.86 -31.02 -4.28
N SER A 22 -1.76 -31.39 -3.39
CA SER A 22 -2.87 -32.33 -3.64
C SER A 22 -3.81 -31.95 -4.81
N ALA A 23 -3.62 -30.76 -5.42
CA ALA A 23 -4.32 -30.27 -6.61
C ALA A 23 -3.45 -30.22 -7.87
N GLY A 24 -2.22 -30.78 -7.87
CA GLY A 24 -1.35 -30.81 -9.04
C GLY A 24 -0.67 -29.49 -9.39
N ASN A 25 -0.76 -28.46 -8.56
CA ASN A 25 -0.19 -27.16 -8.81
C ASN A 25 1.27 -27.06 -8.34
N ALA A 26 2.11 -26.44 -9.16
CA ALA A 26 3.53 -26.25 -8.87
C ALA A 26 3.70 -25.38 -7.60
N GLY A 27 3.92 -26.03 -6.55
CA GLY A 27 4.96 -25.85 -5.59
C GLY A 27 5.02 -24.63 -4.70
N TYR A 28 4.01 -23.76 -4.53
CA TYR A 28 4.01 -22.77 -3.43
C TYR A 28 3.31 -23.31 -2.18
N GLY A 29 3.84 -22.97 -1.01
CA GLY A 29 3.23 -23.34 0.29
C GLY A 29 3.79 -22.54 1.43
N VAL A 30 3.07 -22.52 2.55
CA VAL A 30 3.55 -21.88 3.79
C VAL A 30 4.74 -22.66 4.33
N VAL A 31 5.87 -21.98 4.50
CA VAL A 31 7.13 -22.58 4.99
C VAL A 31 7.52 -22.10 6.38
N ALA A 32 7.05 -20.90 6.80
CA ALA A 32 7.27 -20.36 8.14
C ALA A 32 6.08 -19.50 8.60
N THR A 33 5.95 -19.33 9.90
CA THR A 33 4.91 -18.49 10.52
C THR A 33 5.47 -17.79 11.74
N GLU A 34 5.24 -16.47 11.84
CA GLU A 34 5.59 -15.64 12.98
C GLU A 34 4.37 -14.87 13.49
N PHE A 35 4.44 -14.38 14.72
CA PHE A 35 3.40 -13.55 15.35
C PHE A 35 2.01 -14.19 15.38
N LEU A 36 1.92 -15.51 15.52
CA LEU A 36 0.64 -16.22 15.48
C LEU A 36 -0.36 -15.67 16.51
N GLY A 37 -1.54 -15.30 16.01
CA GLY A 37 -2.61 -14.70 16.79
C GLY A 37 -2.64 -13.17 16.75
N ALA A 38 -1.56 -12.49 16.36
CA ALA A 38 -1.48 -11.04 16.27
C ALA A 38 -1.78 -10.55 14.83
N PRO A 39 -2.54 -9.47 14.66
CA PRO A 39 -2.69 -8.83 13.36
C PRO A 39 -1.38 -8.18 12.91
N VAL A 40 -0.95 -8.49 11.69
CA VAL A 40 0.17 -7.82 10.99
C VAL A 40 -0.42 -6.83 10.00
N THR A 41 -0.04 -5.56 10.12
CA THR A 41 -0.65 -4.45 9.38
C THR A 41 0.19 -3.93 8.23
N ALA A 42 1.53 -4.00 8.38
CA ALA A 42 2.49 -3.65 7.34
C ALA A 42 3.73 -4.54 7.44
N VAL A 43 4.33 -4.83 6.31
CA VAL A 43 5.59 -5.58 6.19
C VAL A 43 6.47 -4.83 5.20
N LEU A 44 7.74 -4.67 5.54
CA LEU A 44 8.78 -4.17 4.65
C LEU A 44 9.93 -5.18 4.65
N ASP A 45 10.32 -5.66 3.48
CA ASP A 45 11.60 -6.32 3.25
C ASP A 45 12.52 -5.29 2.60
N ASP A 46 13.55 -4.88 3.34
CA ASP A 46 14.45 -3.82 2.89
C ASP A 46 15.62 -4.43 2.12
N ALA A 47 15.49 -4.43 0.80
CA ALA A 47 16.49 -4.99 -0.11
C ALA A 47 17.89 -4.33 0.00
N ARG A 48 17.98 -3.12 0.62
CA ARG A 48 19.25 -2.42 0.78
C ARG A 48 20.22 -3.14 1.72
N ASP A 49 19.69 -3.86 2.72
CA ASP A 49 20.48 -4.57 3.72
C ASP A 49 19.89 -5.92 4.17
N GLY A 50 18.80 -6.37 3.55
CA GLY A 50 18.13 -7.64 3.86
C GLY A 50 17.40 -7.66 5.20
N THR A 51 17.06 -6.48 5.73
CA THR A 51 16.29 -6.36 6.98
C THR A 51 14.80 -6.46 6.72
N THR A 52 14.10 -7.28 7.49
CA THR A 52 12.64 -7.39 7.44
C THR A 52 12.00 -6.67 8.62
N TYR A 53 10.96 -5.86 8.36
CA TYR A 53 10.15 -5.18 9.37
C TYR A 53 8.72 -5.69 9.33
N ALA A 54 8.08 -5.82 10.50
CA ALA A 54 6.68 -6.20 10.65
C ALA A 54 6.00 -5.32 11.70
N ALA A 55 4.96 -4.61 11.29
CA ALA A 55 4.11 -3.84 12.18
C ALA A 55 2.89 -4.66 12.59
N LEU A 56 2.53 -4.59 13.88
CA LEU A 56 1.46 -5.36 14.48
C LEU A 56 0.46 -4.44 15.19
N ASP A 57 -0.82 -4.78 15.10
CA ASP A 57 -1.88 -4.17 15.91
C ASP A 57 -2.29 -5.12 17.02
N HIS A 58 -1.81 -4.89 18.23
CA HIS A 58 -2.16 -5.68 19.40
C HIS A 58 -3.41 -5.18 20.14
N GLY A 59 -4.25 -4.37 19.48
CA GLY A 59 -5.44 -3.79 20.09
C GLY A 59 -5.10 -2.95 21.32
N HIS A 60 -5.65 -3.29 22.49
CA HIS A 60 -5.41 -2.51 23.71
C HIS A 60 -3.95 -2.53 24.22
N PHE A 61 -3.10 -3.43 23.72
CA PHE A 61 -1.65 -3.41 23.99
C PHE A 61 -0.88 -2.48 23.06
N GLY A 62 -1.57 -1.79 22.15
CA GLY A 62 -1.01 -0.81 21.23
C GLY A 62 -0.38 -1.41 19.97
N VAL A 63 0.10 -0.51 19.13
CA VAL A 63 0.86 -0.87 17.93
C VAL A 63 2.26 -1.28 18.33
N LYS A 64 2.80 -2.30 17.65
CA LYS A 64 4.16 -2.79 17.85
C LYS A 64 4.88 -2.84 16.52
N LEU A 65 6.19 -2.59 16.54
CA LEU A 65 7.07 -2.74 15.39
C LEU A 65 8.18 -3.72 15.72
N HIS A 66 8.46 -4.62 14.81
CA HIS A 66 9.48 -5.64 14.96
C HIS A 66 10.45 -5.59 13.79
N ARG A 67 11.70 -5.90 14.05
CA ARG A 67 12.78 -5.98 13.07
C ARG A 67 13.50 -7.32 13.16
N ARG A 68 13.81 -7.90 12.01
CA ARG A 68 14.72 -9.04 11.86
C ARG A 68 15.85 -8.61 10.94
N ASP A 69 17.04 -8.53 11.46
CA ASP A 69 18.22 -8.17 10.70
C ASP A 69 18.65 -9.34 9.78
N ALA A 70 19.37 -9.04 8.70
CA ALA A 70 19.85 -10.06 7.77
C ALA A 70 20.68 -11.13 8.50
N GLY A 71 20.33 -12.40 8.30
CA GLY A 71 20.97 -13.53 8.96
C GLY A 71 20.39 -13.90 10.33
N ASP A 72 19.51 -13.08 10.92
CA ASP A 72 18.83 -13.41 12.15
C ASP A 72 17.69 -14.40 11.89
N THR A 73 17.42 -15.24 12.88
CA THR A 73 16.34 -16.26 12.83
C THR A 73 15.04 -15.79 13.49
N SER A 74 15.05 -14.65 14.18
CA SER A 74 13.91 -14.16 14.95
C SER A 74 13.77 -12.65 14.85
N PHE A 75 12.53 -12.18 14.96
CA PHE A 75 12.22 -10.76 15.10
C PHE A 75 12.46 -10.29 16.52
N ARG A 76 12.94 -9.05 16.67
CA ARG A 76 12.98 -8.31 17.95
C ARG A 76 12.05 -7.09 17.89
N GLU A 77 11.40 -6.77 18.99
CA GLU A 77 10.62 -5.54 19.11
C GLU A 77 11.56 -4.33 19.09
N ILE A 78 11.16 -3.28 18.37
CA ILE A 78 11.83 -1.99 18.27
C ILE A 78 10.83 -0.87 18.55
N GLU A 79 11.32 0.37 18.59
CA GLU A 79 10.48 1.54 18.86
C GLU A 79 9.42 1.77 17.76
N VAL A 80 8.29 2.33 18.16
CA VAL A 80 7.21 2.76 17.24
C VAL A 80 7.17 4.29 17.17
N PRO A 81 6.63 4.86 16.07
CA PRO A 81 6.37 6.29 15.99
C PRO A 81 5.52 6.79 17.16
N GLU A 82 5.95 7.89 17.79
CA GLU A 82 5.21 8.55 18.87
C GLU A 82 4.72 9.92 18.45
N TYR A 83 3.46 10.20 18.71
CA TYR A 83 2.87 11.53 18.51
C TYR A 83 3.24 12.46 19.66
N PRO A 84 3.44 13.76 19.39
CA PRO A 84 3.61 14.73 20.46
C PRO A 84 2.33 14.83 21.30
N GLU A 85 2.47 15.33 22.53
CA GLU A 85 1.32 15.62 23.37
C GLU A 85 0.35 16.57 22.66
N ARG A 86 -0.95 16.21 22.66
CA ARG A 86 -1.98 17.04 22.03
C ARG A 86 -2.10 18.38 22.78
N PRO A 87 -1.91 19.53 22.11
CA PRO A 87 -2.10 20.83 22.73
C PRO A 87 -3.52 20.98 23.28
N ALA A 88 -3.67 21.64 24.43
CA ALA A 88 -4.97 21.87 25.08
C ALA A 88 -5.94 22.70 24.22
N ASP A 89 -5.40 23.53 23.33
CA ASP A 89 -6.12 24.39 22.39
C ASP A 89 -6.22 23.81 20.97
N ALA A 90 -5.82 22.56 20.76
CA ALA A 90 -5.95 21.90 19.46
C ALA A 90 -7.43 21.78 19.06
N THR A 91 -7.73 22.24 17.85
CA THR A 91 -9.10 22.30 17.30
C THR A 91 -9.35 21.31 16.17
N ASP A 92 -8.42 20.40 15.92
CA ASP A 92 -8.53 19.40 14.86
C ASP A 92 -9.64 18.39 15.19
N ILE A 93 -10.74 18.49 14.46
CA ILE A 93 -11.94 17.67 14.56
C ILE A 93 -12.12 16.96 13.22
N ASN A 94 -12.32 15.64 13.24
CA ASN A 94 -12.65 14.92 12.03
C ASN A 94 -13.99 15.40 11.45
N PRO A 95 -14.04 15.85 10.18
CA PRO A 95 -15.23 16.43 9.58
C PRO A 95 -16.42 15.46 9.46
N MET A 96 -16.17 14.14 9.35
CA MET A 96 -17.24 13.13 9.24
C MET A 96 -17.80 12.74 10.59
N SER A 97 -16.94 12.41 11.56
CA SER A 97 -17.36 11.86 12.86
C SER A 97 -17.63 12.94 13.90
N ASN A 98 -17.19 14.18 13.65
CA ASN A 98 -17.20 15.30 14.61
C ASN A 98 -16.50 14.95 15.93
N GLN A 99 -15.50 14.06 15.89
CA GLN A 99 -14.69 13.67 17.03
C GLN A 99 -13.29 14.29 16.93
N PRO A 100 -12.66 14.65 18.07
CA PRO A 100 -11.28 15.10 18.07
C PRO A 100 -10.34 14.07 17.43
N VAL A 101 -9.44 14.51 16.55
CA VAL A 101 -8.39 13.65 16.01
C VAL A 101 -7.47 13.23 17.17
N PRO A 102 -7.24 11.92 17.39
CA PRO A 102 -6.30 11.48 18.42
C PRO A 102 -4.86 11.83 18.00
N TRP A 103 -4.06 12.34 18.95
CA TRP A 103 -2.62 12.48 18.76
C TRP A 103 -1.93 11.25 19.38
N ALA A 104 -2.27 10.09 18.84
CA ALA A 104 -1.77 8.80 19.32
C ALA A 104 -1.80 7.80 18.17
N LEU A 105 -0.77 6.98 18.07
CA LEU A 105 -0.64 5.95 17.05
C LEU A 105 -1.77 4.91 17.19
N GLN A 106 -2.66 4.85 16.18
CA GLN A 106 -3.74 3.86 16.12
C GLN A 106 -3.35 2.70 15.21
N LEU A 107 -2.61 2.99 14.13
CA LEU A 107 -2.15 1.99 13.18
C LEU A 107 -0.86 2.47 12.50
N LEU A 108 0.11 1.58 12.33
CA LEU A 108 1.20 1.74 11.39
C LEU A 108 0.72 1.11 10.07
N TRP A 109 0.45 1.96 9.05
CA TRP A 109 -0.24 1.54 7.84
C TRP A 109 0.69 1.26 6.68
N THR A 110 1.82 1.97 6.59
CA THR A 110 2.85 1.71 5.60
C THR A 110 4.24 1.93 6.16
N LEU A 111 5.19 1.17 5.66
CA LEU A 111 6.62 1.35 5.84
C LEU A 111 7.26 1.44 4.46
N ALA A 112 8.19 2.36 4.30
CA ALA A 112 8.97 2.50 3.08
C ALA A 112 10.45 2.71 3.40
N PRO A 113 11.36 2.16 2.58
CA PRO A 113 12.79 2.45 2.72
C PRO A 113 13.09 3.88 2.28
N GLY A 114 14.12 4.49 2.83
CA GLY A 114 14.73 5.70 2.28
C GLY A 114 15.53 5.40 1.02
N HIS A 115 16.19 6.42 0.48
CA HIS A 115 17.06 6.28 -0.67
C HIS A 115 18.26 5.35 -0.37
N THR A 116 18.86 4.76 -1.41
CA THR A 116 20.04 3.88 -1.29
C THR A 116 21.23 4.55 -0.63
N ASP A 117 21.40 5.87 -0.79
CA ASP A 117 22.45 6.66 -0.15
C ASP A 117 22.15 7.01 1.32
N GLN A 118 21.02 6.60 1.84
CA GLN A 118 20.57 6.86 3.21
C GLN A 118 20.43 5.53 3.99
N PRO A 119 21.53 4.85 4.31
CA PRO A 119 21.46 3.58 5.04
C PRO A 119 20.78 3.80 6.40
N GLY A 120 19.82 2.93 6.72
CA GLY A 120 19.03 3.03 7.95
C GLY A 120 17.83 3.99 7.88
N ARG A 121 17.70 4.82 6.83
CA ARG A 121 16.53 5.68 6.65
C ARG A 121 15.27 4.84 6.36
N LEU A 122 14.23 5.10 7.14
CA LEU A 122 12.88 4.55 6.95
C LEU A 122 11.85 5.66 7.03
N TRP A 123 10.72 5.43 6.35
CA TRP A 123 9.53 6.24 6.45
C TRP A 123 8.36 5.39 6.94
N ALA A 124 7.56 5.94 7.84
CA ALA A 124 6.35 5.31 8.34
C ALA A 124 5.14 6.23 8.15
N GLY A 125 4.12 5.71 7.49
CA GLY A 125 2.81 6.35 7.39
C GLY A 125 1.82 5.68 8.34
N THR A 126 1.04 6.48 9.04
CA THR A 126 0.21 6.03 10.16
C THR A 126 -1.24 6.46 10.05
N ILE A 127 -2.08 5.93 10.92
CA ILE A 127 -3.41 6.43 11.28
C ILE A 127 -3.35 6.87 12.75
N PRO A 128 -3.78 8.10 13.05
CA PRO A 128 -4.10 9.23 12.15
C PRO A 128 -2.94 9.56 11.22
N GLY A 129 -3.18 10.38 10.19
CA GLY A 129 -2.24 10.67 9.11
C GLY A 129 -0.95 11.37 9.55
N GLY A 130 -0.08 10.70 10.28
CA GLY A 130 1.29 11.12 10.60
C GLY A 130 2.28 10.50 9.63
N LEU A 131 3.25 11.31 9.15
CA LEU A 131 4.45 10.83 8.50
C LEU A 131 5.60 10.89 9.49
N PHE A 132 6.33 9.79 9.63
CA PHE A 132 7.47 9.70 10.52
C PHE A 132 8.70 9.23 9.77
N ARG A 133 9.87 9.68 10.21
CA ARG A 133 11.18 9.33 9.69
C ARG A 133 12.02 8.70 10.78
N SER A 134 12.74 7.64 10.43
CA SER A 134 13.83 7.07 11.20
C SER A 134 15.12 7.16 10.39
N ASP A 135 16.23 7.43 11.03
CA ASP A 135 17.59 7.43 10.43
C ASP A 135 18.47 6.31 10.98
N ASP A 136 17.92 5.45 11.85
CA ASP A 136 18.63 4.43 12.63
C ASP A 136 17.96 3.05 12.56
N ARG A 137 17.31 2.73 11.41
CA ARG A 137 16.67 1.43 11.17
C ARG A 137 15.47 1.16 12.09
N GLY A 138 14.76 2.23 12.49
CA GLY A 138 13.57 2.16 13.33
C GLY A 138 13.84 2.11 14.83
N ASP A 139 15.08 2.32 15.28
CA ASP A 139 15.40 2.38 16.71
C ASP A 139 14.94 3.72 17.34
N SER A 140 14.71 4.77 16.51
CA SER A 140 14.01 6.00 16.90
C SER A 140 13.23 6.60 15.73
N TRP A 141 12.22 7.45 16.04
CA TRP A 141 11.34 8.05 15.05
C TRP A 141 11.12 9.53 15.30
N GLU A 142 11.13 10.32 14.25
CA GLU A 142 10.83 11.74 14.25
C GLU A 142 9.60 12.03 13.39
N MET A 143 8.62 12.78 13.93
CA MET A 143 7.45 13.24 13.18
C MET A 143 7.85 14.31 12.17
N VAL A 144 7.41 14.20 10.93
CA VAL A 144 7.55 15.22 9.89
C VAL A 144 6.53 16.34 10.16
N ARG A 145 6.93 17.27 11.03
CA ARG A 145 6.07 18.38 11.51
C ARG A 145 5.59 19.28 10.38
N SER A 146 6.42 19.48 9.35
CA SER A 146 6.09 20.29 8.18
C SER A 146 4.84 19.81 7.42
N LEU A 147 4.54 18.49 7.45
CA LEU A 147 3.31 17.93 6.92
C LEU A 147 2.21 17.86 7.98
N TRP A 148 2.55 17.45 9.21
CA TRP A 148 1.59 17.33 10.30
C TRP A 148 0.94 18.68 10.67
N ASP A 149 1.69 19.77 10.63
CA ASP A 149 1.23 21.11 11.01
C ASP A 149 0.55 21.88 9.85
N ARG A 150 0.35 21.23 8.68
CA ARG A 150 -0.39 21.82 7.56
C ARG A 150 -1.84 22.07 7.97
N PRO A 151 -2.40 23.25 7.66
CA PRO A 151 -3.81 23.54 7.97
C PRO A 151 -4.78 22.60 7.26
N GLU A 152 -4.43 22.12 6.05
CA GLU A 152 -5.22 21.18 5.27
C GLU A 152 -5.40 19.82 5.96
N ARG A 153 -4.50 19.46 6.89
CA ARG A 153 -4.63 18.22 7.68
C ARG A 153 -5.93 18.15 8.47
N ALA A 154 -6.45 19.28 8.90
CA ALA A 154 -7.73 19.32 9.62
C ALA A 154 -8.93 18.85 8.77
N GLU A 155 -8.76 18.81 7.44
CA GLU A 155 -9.78 18.34 6.50
C GLU A 155 -9.61 16.85 6.14
N TRP A 156 -8.53 16.20 6.57
CA TRP A 156 -8.31 14.77 6.27
C TRP A 156 -9.32 13.90 6.98
N MET A 157 -9.92 12.99 6.22
CA MET A 157 -10.96 12.08 6.70
C MET A 157 -10.55 10.63 6.52
N GLY A 158 -11.24 9.70 7.17
CA GLY A 158 -10.99 8.27 7.04
C GLY A 158 -11.60 7.69 5.78
N GLY A 159 -10.77 7.06 4.94
CA GLY A 159 -11.20 6.24 3.82
C GLY A 159 -11.28 4.77 4.23
N GLY A 160 -12.28 4.39 5.02
CA GLY A 160 -12.45 3.05 5.56
C GLY A 160 -11.90 2.83 6.97
N TYR A 161 -11.38 3.90 7.61
CA TYR A 161 -11.03 4.00 9.03
C TYR A 161 -11.66 5.27 9.61
N ASP A 162 -11.65 5.39 10.93
CA ASP A 162 -12.25 6.55 11.62
C ASP A 162 -11.49 7.85 11.33
N TRP A 163 -10.20 7.76 10.97
CA TRP A 163 -9.29 8.88 10.75
C TRP A 163 -8.59 8.77 9.40
N GLY A 164 -8.28 9.90 8.78
CA GLY A 164 -7.40 9.94 7.62
C GLY A 164 -6.04 9.32 7.93
N GLY A 165 -5.43 8.65 6.99
CA GLY A 165 -4.16 7.96 7.18
C GLY A 165 -3.25 8.03 5.98
N ILE A 166 -1.94 7.91 6.22
CA ILE A 166 -0.91 7.81 5.18
C ILE A 166 -0.68 6.33 4.87
N HIS A 167 -1.03 5.94 3.64
CA HIS A 167 -0.94 4.55 3.17
C HIS A 167 0.11 4.31 2.09
N SER A 168 0.64 5.36 1.48
CA SER A 168 1.70 5.25 0.47
C SER A 168 2.77 6.29 0.74
N VAL A 169 4.01 5.84 0.73
CA VAL A 169 5.21 6.70 0.78
C VAL A 169 6.18 6.17 -0.27
N SER A 170 6.62 7.04 -1.17
CA SER A 170 7.56 6.70 -2.23
C SER A 170 8.68 7.73 -2.27
N VAL A 171 9.92 7.25 -2.22
CA VAL A 171 11.14 8.05 -2.42
C VAL A 171 11.54 7.94 -3.88
N ASP A 172 11.94 9.05 -4.51
CA ASP A 172 12.48 9.02 -5.87
C ASP A 172 13.88 8.34 -5.83
N PRO A 173 14.11 7.26 -6.57
CA PRO A 173 15.41 6.58 -6.57
C PRO A 173 16.55 7.42 -7.19
N ARG A 174 16.26 8.58 -7.78
CA ARG A 174 17.24 9.52 -8.33
C ARG A 174 17.62 10.65 -7.36
N ASP A 175 16.71 10.99 -6.42
CA ASP A 175 16.91 12.07 -5.45
C ASP A 175 16.31 11.69 -4.08
N ALA A 176 17.19 11.47 -3.12
CA ALA A 176 16.84 11.13 -1.74
C ALA A 176 15.89 12.14 -1.05
N ARG A 177 15.78 13.35 -1.57
CA ARG A 177 14.95 14.42 -1.01
C ARG A 177 13.55 14.47 -1.60
N SER A 178 13.33 13.78 -2.73
CA SER A 178 12.04 13.80 -3.43
C SER A 178 11.13 12.68 -2.91
N LEU A 179 9.98 13.08 -2.37
CA LEU A 179 9.00 12.22 -1.73
C LEU A 179 7.62 12.42 -2.35
N THR A 180 6.87 11.34 -2.48
CA THR A 180 5.44 11.36 -2.81
C THR A 180 4.67 10.55 -1.79
N VAL A 181 3.63 11.14 -1.20
CA VAL A 181 2.85 10.58 -0.10
C VAL A 181 1.37 10.57 -0.46
N GLY A 182 0.70 9.43 -0.29
CA GLY A 182 -0.74 9.28 -0.47
C GLY A 182 -1.47 9.25 0.86
N VAL A 183 -2.46 10.11 1.00
CA VAL A 183 -3.30 10.26 2.19
C VAL A 183 -4.74 9.89 1.85
N SER A 184 -5.32 8.96 2.61
CA SER A 184 -6.73 8.59 2.48
C SER A 184 -7.62 9.81 2.80
N ILE A 185 -8.44 10.23 1.84
CA ILE A 185 -9.21 11.48 1.83
C ILE A 185 -8.38 12.66 2.34
N GLY A 186 -7.24 12.88 1.71
CA GLY A 186 -6.29 13.94 2.04
C GLY A 186 -5.35 14.27 0.88
N GLY A 187 -5.57 13.63 -0.29
CA GLY A 187 -4.83 13.90 -1.52
C GLY A 187 -3.45 13.26 -1.59
N VAL A 188 -2.68 13.73 -2.56
CA VAL A 188 -1.29 13.34 -2.79
C VAL A 188 -0.40 14.52 -2.46
N TRP A 189 0.66 14.29 -1.69
CA TRP A 189 1.61 15.31 -1.25
C TRP A 189 2.99 15.01 -1.79
N CYS A 190 3.64 16.03 -2.35
CA CYS A 190 5.00 15.95 -2.89
C CYS A 190 5.94 16.90 -2.15
N SER A 191 7.19 16.45 -1.95
CA SER A 191 8.28 17.23 -1.39
C SER A 191 9.54 17.02 -2.23
N ASP A 192 10.36 18.06 -2.40
CA ASP A 192 11.67 18.00 -3.07
C ASP A 192 12.83 18.38 -2.13
N ASP A 193 12.55 18.47 -0.84
CA ASP A 193 13.49 18.98 0.16
C ASP A 193 13.51 18.12 1.46
N ASP A 194 13.39 16.80 1.28
CA ASP A 194 13.41 15.79 2.37
C ASP A 194 12.28 16.01 3.39
N GLY A 195 11.10 16.42 2.88
CA GLY A 195 9.93 16.64 3.73
C GLY A 195 9.92 17.97 4.48
N THR A 196 10.75 18.95 4.10
CA THR A 196 10.77 20.28 4.72
C THR A 196 9.59 21.13 4.26
N THR A 197 9.24 21.06 2.98
CA THR A 197 8.04 21.70 2.40
C THR A 197 7.22 20.71 1.57
N TRP A 198 5.92 20.98 1.43
CA TRP A 198 4.97 20.09 0.79
C TRP A 198 4.02 20.83 -0.14
N GLU A 199 3.75 20.23 -1.30
CA GLU A 199 2.78 20.67 -2.28
C GLU A 199 1.76 19.56 -2.56
N LEU A 200 0.49 19.94 -2.79
CA LEU A 200 -0.56 19.03 -3.20
C LEU A 200 -0.46 18.71 -4.69
N GLY A 201 -0.50 17.43 -5.02
CA GLY A 201 -0.69 16.95 -6.38
C GLY A 201 -2.09 17.29 -6.91
N THR A 202 -2.19 17.55 -8.20
CA THR A 202 -3.40 18.01 -8.89
C THR A 202 -3.87 17.02 -9.95
N GLY A 203 -5.08 17.24 -10.52
CA GLY A 203 -5.61 16.43 -11.61
C GLY A 203 -6.34 15.16 -11.20
N LEU A 204 -6.33 14.79 -9.92
CA LEU A 204 -7.23 13.76 -9.39
C LEU A 204 -8.66 14.29 -9.36
N ARG A 205 -9.65 13.40 -9.50
CA ARG A 205 -11.07 13.76 -9.54
C ARG A 205 -11.87 12.99 -8.49
N ASN A 206 -12.52 13.73 -7.60
CA ASN A 206 -13.47 13.20 -6.64
C ASN A 206 -14.90 13.37 -7.17
N ALA A 207 -15.53 12.28 -7.60
CA ALA A 207 -16.87 12.29 -8.19
C ALA A 207 -18.01 12.51 -7.17
N TYR A 208 -17.70 12.48 -5.87
CA TYR A 208 -18.69 12.77 -4.81
C TYR A 208 -18.82 14.26 -4.50
N LEU A 209 -17.87 15.06 -4.98
CA LEU A 209 -17.93 16.51 -4.84
C LEU A 209 -18.77 17.16 -5.96
N PRO A 210 -19.31 18.37 -5.76
CA PRO A 210 -19.88 19.18 -6.83
C PRO A 210 -18.90 19.30 -8.00
N PRO A 211 -19.37 19.37 -9.26
CA PRO A 211 -18.49 19.39 -10.44
C PRO A 211 -17.43 20.49 -10.41
N GLU A 212 -17.75 21.66 -9.84
CA GLU A 212 -16.83 22.78 -9.69
C GLU A 212 -15.72 22.55 -8.65
N GLN A 213 -15.88 21.58 -7.75
CA GLN A 213 -14.93 21.19 -6.69
C GLN A 213 -14.29 19.83 -6.95
N ALA A 214 -14.73 19.10 -7.96
CA ALA A 214 -14.32 17.71 -8.21
C ALA A 214 -12.79 17.55 -8.35
N TYR A 215 -12.09 18.60 -8.76
CA TYR A 215 -10.65 18.62 -8.95
C TYR A 215 -9.89 19.39 -7.85
N GLU A 216 -10.55 19.78 -6.75
CA GLU A 216 -9.85 20.31 -5.58
C GLU A 216 -8.85 19.28 -5.04
N PRO A 217 -7.56 19.63 -4.83
CA PRO A 217 -6.52 18.64 -4.57
C PRO A 217 -6.58 18.03 -3.15
N GLY A 218 -7.13 18.77 -2.18
CA GLY A 218 -7.19 18.33 -0.77
C GLY A 218 -8.11 17.12 -0.53
N PRO A 219 -9.39 17.18 -0.94
CA PRO A 219 -10.37 16.12 -0.62
C PRO A 219 -10.33 14.95 -1.62
N GLN A 220 -9.17 14.64 -2.17
CA GLN A 220 -8.99 13.46 -3.01
C GLN A 220 -8.71 12.22 -2.17
N ASP A 221 -9.20 11.06 -2.63
CA ASP A 221 -9.06 9.76 -1.94
C ASP A 221 -8.23 8.76 -2.77
N PRO A 222 -6.91 8.95 -2.84
CA PRO A 222 -6.06 7.91 -3.39
C PRO A 222 -6.12 6.67 -2.51
N HIS A 223 -6.33 5.51 -3.11
CA HIS A 223 -6.30 4.23 -2.39
C HIS A 223 -4.89 3.64 -2.33
N ARG A 224 -4.10 3.80 -3.40
CA ARG A 224 -2.71 3.36 -3.48
C ARG A 224 -1.98 4.17 -4.53
N LEU A 225 -0.74 4.53 -4.21
CA LEU A 225 0.23 5.05 -5.16
C LEU A 225 1.34 4.02 -5.35
N ASP A 226 1.80 3.85 -6.59
CA ASP A 226 2.99 3.05 -6.86
C ASP A 226 3.80 3.67 -8.00
N ARG A 227 5.12 3.73 -7.80
CA ARG A 227 6.08 4.42 -8.66
C ARG A 227 6.89 3.42 -9.46
N CYS A 228 7.08 3.65 -10.76
CA CYS A 228 8.03 2.89 -11.54
C CYS A 228 9.47 3.26 -11.15
N ALA A 229 10.28 2.27 -10.76
CA ALA A 229 11.65 2.53 -10.32
C ALA A 229 12.56 2.96 -11.48
N ALA A 230 12.35 2.44 -12.69
CA ALA A 230 13.16 2.78 -13.86
C ALA A 230 12.83 4.15 -14.47
N ASP A 231 11.60 4.62 -14.30
CA ASP A 231 11.16 5.98 -14.66
C ASP A 231 10.34 6.57 -13.50
N PRO A 232 11.01 7.18 -12.52
CA PRO A 232 10.37 7.65 -11.30
C PRO A 232 9.41 8.82 -11.47
N ASP A 233 9.38 9.44 -12.64
CA ASP A 233 8.37 10.45 -12.98
C ASP A 233 6.99 9.80 -13.16
N VAL A 234 6.95 8.49 -13.46
CA VAL A 234 5.70 7.75 -13.59
C VAL A 234 5.24 7.20 -12.24
N VAL A 235 4.09 7.72 -11.80
CA VAL A 235 3.39 7.27 -10.60
C VAL A 235 1.96 6.88 -10.98
N TRP A 236 1.61 5.63 -10.72
CA TRP A 236 0.26 5.11 -10.88
C TRP A 236 -0.54 5.31 -9.60
N CYS A 237 -1.80 5.67 -9.75
CA CYS A 237 -2.73 5.84 -8.64
C CYS A 237 -4.01 5.05 -8.89
N GLN A 238 -4.30 4.11 -8.00
CA GLN A 238 -5.68 3.65 -7.81
C GLN A 238 -6.35 4.65 -6.88
N HIS A 239 -7.30 5.39 -7.40
CA HIS A 239 -8.12 6.33 -6.65
C HIS A 239 -9.51 5.73 -6.37
N HIS A 240 -10.23 6.28 -5.41
CA HIS A 240 -11.61 5.87 -5.10
C HIS A 240 -12.53 5.92 -6.32
N ASN A 241 -12.41 6.93 -7.14
CA ASN A 241 -13.28 7.15 -8.30
C ASN A 241 -12.66 6.77 -9.66
N GLY A 242 -11.46 6.15 -9.67
CA GLY A 242 -10.85 5.82 -10.94
C GLY A 242 -9.38 5.41 -10.86
N VAL A 243 -8.76 5.34 -12.01
CA VAL A 243 -7.33 5.11 -12.18
C VAL A 243 -6.70 6.36 -12.76
N PHE A 244 -5.57 6.74 -12.22
CA PHE A 244 -4.84 7.94 -12.66
C PHE A 244 -3.36 7.62 -12.84
N ARG A 245 -2.72 8.37 -13.72
CA ARG A 245 -1.29 8.27 -13.99
C ARG A 245 -0.66 9.65 -13.95
N SER A 246 0.46 9.78 -13.27
CA SER A 246 1.36 10.93 -13.32
C SER A 246 2.59 10.61 -14.16
N THR A 247 3.19 11.63 -14.79
CA THR A 247 4.46 11.58 -15.51
C THR A 247 5.42 12.69 -15.05
N ASP A 248 5.19 13.21 -13.85
CA ASP A 248 5.98 14.29 -13.23
C ASP A 248 6.20 14.04 -11.72
N GLY A 249 6.30 12.76 -11.34
CA GLY A 249 6.60 12.35 -9.96
C GLY A 249 5.44 12.45 -8.98
N GLY A 250 4.20 12.54 -9.47
CA GLY A 250 3.00 12.63 -8.63
C GLY A 250 2.46 14.05 -8.44
N ARG A 251 2.96 15.04 -9.17
CA ARG A 251 2.49 16.43 -9.08
C ARG A 251 1.24 16.67 -9.87
N THR A 252 1.13 16.05 -11.07
CA THR A 252 -0.05 16.17 -11.90
C THR A 252 -0.51 14.79 -12.35
N TYR A 253 -1.80 14.52 -12.22
CA TYR A 253 -2.41 13.26 -12.61
C TYR A 253 -3.36 13.44 -13.78
N THR A 254 -3.36 12.46 -14.67
CA THR A 254 -4.34 12.31 -15.75
C THR A 254 -5.20 11.09 -15.50
N GLU A 255 -6.52 11.23 -15.62
CA GLU A 255 -7.47 10.14 -15.45
C GLU A 255 -7.37 9.16 -16.63
N ILE A 256 -7.38 7.87 -16.35
CA ILE A 256 -7.54 6.79 -17.31
C ILE A 256 -9.05 6.46 -17.32
N GLU A 257 -9.74 6.92 -18.35
CA GLU A 257 -11.22 6.89 -18.40
C GLU A 257 -11.79 5.47 -18.45
N GLU A 258 -11.12 4.56 -19.17
CA GLU A 258 -11.60 3.20 -19.37
C GLU A 258 -10.60 2.16 -18.84
N ARG A 259 -11.01 1.41 -17.84
CA ARG A 259 -10.32 0.22 -17.36
C ARG A 259 -11.34 -0.89 -17.11
N PRO A 260 -11.42 -1.91 -17.97
CA PRO A 260 -12.32 -3.04 -17.77
C PRO A 260 -11.84 -3.94 -16.62
N PRO A 261 -12.76 -4.64 -15.90
CA PRO A 261 -14.22 -4.49 -16.00
C PRO A 261 -14.77 -3.35 -15.13
N SER A 262 -13.95 -2.65 -14.36
CA SER A 262 -14.33 -1.52 -13.50
C SER A 262 -13.11 -0.64 -13.22
N THR A 263 -13.29 0.65 -13.00
CA THR A 263 -12.24 1.59 -12.56
C THR A 263 -12.12 1.65 -11.03
N PHE A 264 -13.06 1.07 -10.28
CA PHE A 264 -13.00 0.98 -8.82
C PHE A 264 -12.09 -0.17 -8.38
N GLY A 265 -11.34 0.05 -7.31
CA GLY A 265 -10.45 -0.93 -6.69
C GLY A 265 -9.61 -0.30 -5.59
N PHE A 266 -8.68 -1.06 -5.01
CA PHE A 266 -7.82 -0.58 -3.94
C PHE A 266 -6.33 -0.72 -4.26
N ALA A 267 -5.95 -1.74 -5.03
CA ALA A 267 -4.57 -2.09 -5.27
C ALA A 267 -4.10 -1.64 -6.65
N VAL A 268 -2.89 -1.14 -6.72
CA VAL A 268 -2.10 -0.92 -7.92
C VAL A 268 -0.64 -1.29 -7.64
N VAL A 269 0.03 -1.90 -8.61
CA VAL A 269 1.48 -2.02 -8.64
C VAL A 269 2.00 -1.63 -10.02
N ALA A 270 3.07 -0.83 -10.03
CA ALA A 270 3.81 -0.43 -11.22
C ALA A 270 4.88 -1.47 -11.54
N HIS A 271 5.12 -1.73 -12.82
CA HIS A 271 6.26 -2.54 -13.21
C HIS A 271 7.57 -1.80 -12.88
N PRO A 272 8.55 -2.47 -12.23
CA PRO A 272 9.76 -1.79 -11.78
C PRO A 272 10.64 -1.26 -12.93
N HIS A 273 10.58 -1.86 -14.13
CA HIS A 273 11.44 -1.55 -15.27
C HIS A 273 10.71 -0.97 -16.49
N ASP A 274 9.37 -1.02 -16.52
CA ASP A 274 8.56 -0.52 -17.64
C ASP A 274 7.48 0.44 -17.15
N PRO A 275 7.66 1.77 -17.37
CA PRO A 275 6.72 2.78 -16.89
C PRO A 275 5.34 2.74 -17.57
N ALA A 276 5.22 2.00 -18.68
CA ALA A 276 3.94 1.84 -19.37
C ALA A 276 3.11 0.68 -18.80
N THR A 277 3.71 -0.18 -17.97
CA THR A 277 3.06 -1.37 -17.43
C THR A 277 2.66 -1.20 -15.97
N ALA A 278 1.40 -1.54 -15.65
CA ALA A 278 0.86 -1.59 -14.30
C ALA A 278 -0.27 -2.62 -14.18
N TRP A 279 -0.49 -3.11 -12.94
CA TRP A 279 -1.55 -4.07 -12.62
C TRP A 279 -2.48 -3.50 -11.56
N PHE A 280 -3.78 -3.82 -11.70
CA PHE A 280 -4.86 -3.39 -10.82
C PHE A 280 -5.76 -4.57 -10.48
N VAL A 281 -6.41 -4.53 -9.33
CA VAL A 281 -7.42 -5.52 -8.96
C VAL A 281 -8.77 -4.83 -8.86
N PRO A 282 -9.63 -4.93 -9.90
CA PRO A 282 -10.93 -4.27 -9.92
C PRO A 282 -11.93 -4.90 -8.94
N ALA A 283 -12.73 -4.06 -8.33
CA ALA A 283 -13.94 -4.43 -7.60
C ALA A 283 -15.16 -3.72 -8.21
N GLN A 284 -16.37 -4.12 -7.86
CA GLN A 284 -17.57 -3.63 -8.53
C GLN A 284 -17.85 -2.15 -8.25
N ALA A 285 -17.94 -1.77 -6.97
CA ALA A 285 -18.17 -0.41 -6.51
C ALA A 285 -17.87 -0.31 -5.01
N ASP A 286 -17.90 0.91 -4.48
CA ASP A 286 -17.67 1.13 -3.03
C ASP A 286 -18.73 0.47 -2.16
N GLU A 287 -20.01 0.51 -2.56
CA GLU A 287 -21.11 -0.14 -1.84
C GLU A 287 -21.14 -1.67 -2.06
N GLN A 288 -20.40 -2.16 -3.05
CA GLN A 288 -20.35 -3.58 -3.42
C GLN A 288 -18.89 -4.01 -3.63
N ARG A 289 -18.17 -4.15 -2.53
CA ARG A 289 -16.72 -4.45 -2.52
C ARG A 289 -16.44 -5.93 -2.80
N ILE A 290 -16.85 -6.38 -3.95
CA ILE A 290 -16.64 -7.74 -4.48
C ILE A 290 -16.18 -7.66 -5.94
N PRO A 291 -15.62 -8.73 -6.52
CA PRO A 291 -15.28 -8.79 -7.93
C PRO A 291 -16.52 -8.56 -8.83
N VAL A 292 -16.31 -7.87 -9.94
CA VAL A 292 -17.36 -7.65 -10.95
C VAL A 292 -17.89 -8.99 -11.44
N ASP A 293 -19.22 -9.14 -11.47
CA ASP A 293 -19.93 -10.38 -11.87
C ASP A 293 -19.51 -11.63 -11.06
N GLY A 294 -18.94 -11.43 -9.85
CA GLY A 294 -18.44 -12.54 -9.05
C GLY A 294 -17.25 -13.27 -9.68
N ARG A 295 -16.52 -12.62 -10.56
CA ARG A 295 -15.37 -13.14 -11.30
C ARG A 295 -14.11 -12.36 -10.91
N MET A 296 -13.12 -13.05 -10.35
CA MET A 296 -11.86 -12.42 -9.96
C MET A 296 -10.95 -12.26 -11.18
N VAL A 297 -10.45 -11.04 -11.39
CA VAL A 297 -9.53 -10.71 -12.47
C VAL A 297 -8.49 -9.70 -12.01
N VAL A 298 -7.40 -9.62 -12.76
CA VAL A 298 -6.40 -8.55 -12.70
C VAL A 298 -6.45 -7.80 -14.03
N SER A 299 -6.52 -6.48 -13.98
CA SER A 299 -6.42 -5.64 -15.18
C SER A 299 -4.96 -5.18 -15.32
N ARG A 300 -4.36 -5.43 -16.48
CA ARG A 300 -2.98 -5.01 -16.78
C ARG A 300 -2.97 -4.08 -17.98
N THR A 301 -2.26 -2.98 -17.89
CA THR A 301 -1.85 -2.16 -19.05
C THR A 301 -0.39 -2.38 -19.37
N ARG A 302 -0.01 -2.21 -20.66
CA ARG A 302 1.37 -2.23 -21.15
C ARG A 302 1.67 -1.03 -22.08
N ASP A 303 0.76 -0.09 -22.17
CA ASP A 303 0.82 1.06 -23.07
C ASP A 303 0.48 2.39 -22.37
N GLY A 304 0.70 2.42 -21.05
CA GLY A 304 0.49 3.63 -20.26
C GLY A 304 -0.97 3.94 -19.96
N GLY A 305 -1.87 2.96 -20.11
CA GLY A 305 -3.28 3.07 -19.81
C GLY A 305 -4.17 3.30 -21.05
N GLU A 306 -3.61 3.20 -22.27
CA GLU A 306 -4.41 3.29 -23.50
C GLU A 306 -5.29 2.05 -23.70
N SER A 307 -4.80 0.87 -23.26
CA SER A 307 -5.56 -0.37 -23.28
C SER A 307 -5.26 -1.24 -22.07
N PHE A 308 -6.15 -2.24 -21.82
CA PHE A 308 -6.02 -3.16 -20.70
C PHE A 308 -6.34 -4.61 -21.12
N ASP A 309 -5.47 -5.52 -20.70
CA ASP A 309 -5.75 -6.96 -20.65
C ASP A 309 -6.56 -7.28 -19.38
N VAL A 310 -7.61 -8.08 -19.51
CA VAL A 310 -8.37 -8.62 -18.36
C VAL A 310 -7.94 -10.06 -18.12
N LEU A 311 -7.11 -10.26 -17.12
CA LEU A 311 -6.43 -11.52 -16.82
C LEU A 311 -7.18 -12.29 -15.73
N GLY A 312 -7.59 -13.52 -16.01
CA GLY A 312 -8.36 -14.34 -15.05
C GLY A 312 -8.00 -15.82 -15.09
N THR A 313 -7.03 -16.24 -15.92
CA THR A 313 -6.64 -17.65 -16.02
C THR A 313 -6.07 -18.16 -14.70
N GLY A 314 -6.72 -19.16 -14.10
CA GLY A 314 -6.34 -19.71 -12.77
C GLY A 314 -6.94 -18.98 -11.56
N LEU A 315 -7.63 -17.85 -11.77
CA LEU A 315 -8.43 -17.19 -10.74
C LEU A 315 -9.87 -17.73 -10.74
N PRO A 316 -10.63 -17.54 -9.64
CA PRO A 316 -12.04 -17.91 -9.57
C PRO A 316 -12.87 -17.19 -10.65
N ASP A 317 -13.54 -17.94 -11.53
CA ASP A 317 -14.32 -17.43 -12.66
C ASP A 317 -15.80 -17.17 -12.33
N ARG A 318 -16.24 -17.53 -11.12
CA ARG A 318 -17.60 -17.37 -10.60
C ARG A 318 -17.62 -17.52 -9.09
N HIS A 319 -18.67 -16.98 -8.47
CA HIS A 319 -18.89 -17.05 -7.02
C HIS A 319 -17.68 -16.55 -6.21
N ALA A 320 -16.91 -15.61 -6.77
CA ALA A 320 -15.81 -14.97 -6.10
C ALA A 320 -16.32 -13.77 -5.29
N TYR A 321 -16.06 -13.79 -3.99
CA TYR A 321 -16.43 -12.72 -3.06
C TYR A 321 -15.21 -12.16 -2.36
N HIS A 322 -14.09 -12.19 -3.07
CA HIS A 322 -12.78 -11.69 -2.63
C HIS A 322 -12.72 -10.17 -2.75
N LEU A 323 -11.99 -9.54 -1.85
CA LEU A 323 -11.52 -8.17 -2.01
C LEU A 323 -10.01 -8.15 -1.79
N VAL A 324 -9.30 -7.43 -2.63
CA VAL A 324 -7.86 -7.21 -2.49
C VAL A 324 -7.64 -5.77 -2.07
N TYR A 325 -7.11 -5.58 -0.85
CA TYR A 325 -6.81 -4.25 -0.34
C TYR A 325 -5.50 -3.69 -0.89
N ARG A 326 -5.25 -2.42 -0.62
CA ARG A 326 -4.14 -1.56 -1.09
C ARG A 326 -2.78 -2.25 -1.18
N HIS A 327 -2.39 -2.96 -0.11
CA HIS A 327 -1.07 -3.56 0.05
C HIS A 327 -1.09 -5.09 -0.17
N ALA A 328 -2.20 -5.64 -0.65
CA ALA A 328 -2.35 -7.09 -0.84
C ALA A 328 -2.14 -7.54 -2.30
N LEU A 329 -1.52 -6.70 -3.12
CA LEU A 329 -0.93 -6.99 -4.43
C LEU A 329 0.52 -6.53 -4.42
N ALA A 330 1.44 -7.38 -4.89
CA ALA A 330 2.85 -7.06 -5.01
C ALA A 330 3.43 -7.66 -6.29
N VAL A 331 4.41 -6.97 -6.88
CA VAL A 331 5.25 -7.43 -7.98
C VAL A 331 6.69 -7.59 -7.46
N ASP A 332 7.43 -8.57 -7.99
CA ASP A 332 8.85 -8.75 -7.65
C ASP A 332 9.76 -7.72 -8.34
N SER A 333 11.04 -7.71 -7.96
CA SER A 333 12.03 -6.80 -8.50
C SER A 333 12.30 -6.97 -10.00
N ASP A 334 11.99 -8.13 -10.58
CA ASP A 334 12.13 -8.40 -12.03
C ASP A 334 10.91 -7.94 -12.83
N GLY A 335 9.73 -7.76 -12.18
CA GLY A 335 8.47 -7.41 -12.84
C GLY A 335 7.72 -8.62 -13.44
N GLU A 336 8.20 -9.84 -13.17
CA GLU A 336 7.64 -11.07 -13.76
C GLU A 336 6.69 -11.80 -12.81
N ARG A 337 6.94 -11.75 -11.50
CA ARG A 337 6.12 -12.46 -10.52
C ARG A 337 5.21 -11.52 -9.76
N LEU A 338 3.96 -11.94 -9.62
CA LEU A 338 2.98 -11.24 -8.81
C LEU A 338 2.47 -12.13 -7.68
N ALA A 339 2.21 -11.52 -6.53
CA ALA A 339 1.48 -12.13 -5.44
C ALA A 339 0.25 -11.30 -5.14
N MET A 340 -0.91 -11.94 -5.00
CA MET A 340 -2.18 -11.30 -4.70
C MET A 340 -2.91 -12.09 -3.63
N ALA A 341 -3.35 -11.39 -2.58
CA ALA A 341 -4.09 -12.02 -1.50
C ALA A 341 -5.35 -11.23 -1.11
N SER A 342 -6.30 -11.91 -0.51
CA SER A 342 -7.63 -11.36 -0.30
C SER A 342 -8.04 -11.26 1.17
N THR A 343 -9.06 -10.45 1.42
CA THR A 343 -9.72 -10.33 2.72
C THR A 343 -10.42 -11.63 3.17
N THR A 344 -10.59 -12.60 2.26
CA THR A 344 -11.15 -13.92 2.56
C THR A 344 -10.09 -15.00 2.81
N GLY A 345 -8.79 -14.61 2.82
CA GLY A 345 -7.68 -15.51 3.14
C GLY A 345 -7.18 -16.35 1.97
N SER A 346 -7.51 -15.99 0.74
CA SER A 346 -6.95 -16.65 -0.45
C SER A 346 -5.68 -15.95 -0.91
N LEU A 347 -4.69 -16.75 -1.31
CA LEU A 347 -3.43 -16.29 -1.89
C LEU A 347 -3.27 -16.90 -3.28
N PHE A 348 -2.92 -16.07 -4.23
CA PHE A 348 -2.62 -16.40 -5.62
C PHE A 348 -1.24 -15.86 -6.00
N VAL A 349 -0.50 -16.62 -6.80
CA VAL A 349 0.81 -16.23 -7.33
C VAL A 349 0.81 -16.43 -8.84
N SER A 350 1.40 -15.49 -9.55
CA SER A 350 1.71 -15.58 -10.98
C SER A 350 3.22 -15.57 -11.16
N ASP A 351 3.73 -16.38 -12.10
CA ASP A 351 5.13 -16.42 -12.50
C ASP A 351 5.36 -15.88 -13.94
N ASP A 352 4.34 -15.25 -14.54
CA ASP A 352 4.29 -14.84 -15.94
C ASP A 352 3.60 -13.47 -16.12
N ALA A 353 3.92 -12.52 -15.25
CA ALA A 353 3.40 -11.15 -15.26
C ALA A 353 1.85 -11.07 -15.23
N GLY A 354 1.20 -12.05 -14.62
CA GLY A 354 -0.25 -12.10 -14.44
C GLY A 354 -1.02 -12.85 -15.55
N ASP A 355 -0.35 -13.42 -16.56
CA ASP A 355 -1.03 -14.16 -17.64
C ASP A 355 -1.74 -15.40 -17.08
N THR A 356 -1.09 -16.10 -16.12
CA THR A 356 -1.70 -17.21 -15.40
C THR A 356 -1.46 -17.11 -13.88
N TRP A 357 -2.43 -17.61 -13.11
CA TRP A 357 -2.38 -17.56 -11.65
C TRP A 357 -2.46 -18.95 -11.04
N THR A 358 -1.63 -19.19 -10.06
CA THR A 358 -1.65 -20.39 -9.23
C THR A 358 -2.33 -20.06 -7.89
N HIS A 359 -3.41 -20.78 -7.58
CA HIS A 359 -4.02 -20.73 -6.26
C HIS A 359 -3.12 -21.48 -5.28
N VAL A 360 -2.59 -20.75 -4.29
CA VAL A 360 -1.70 -21.33 -3.25
C VAL A 360 -2.50 -21.91 -2.10
N THR A 361 -3.40 -21.12 -1.53
CA THR A 361 -4.26 -21.52 -0.41
C THR A 361 -5.46 -20.58 -0.27
N SER A 362 -6.53 -21.06 0.35
CA SER A 362 -7.68 -20.26 0.82
C SER A 362 -7.88 -20.34 2.32
N GLY A 363 -6.88 -20.84 3.05
CA GLY A 363 -6.97 -21.09 4.50
C GLY A 363 -6.23 -20.06 5.37
N LEU A 364 -5.70 -18.98 4.78
CA LEU A 364 -5.09 -17.90 5.55
C LEU A 364 -6.17 -17.06 6.26
N PRO A 365 -5.84 -16.42 7.38
CA PRO A 365 -6.67 -15.34 7.91
C PRO A 365 -6.78 -14.18 6.90
N PRO A 366 -7.74 -13.24 7.09
CA PRO A 366 -7.84 -12.04 6.24
C PRO A 366 -6.48 -11.36 6.07
N VAL A 367 -6.08 -11.15 4.80
CA VAL A 367 -4.77 -10.60 4.46
C VAL A 367 -4.82 -9.09 4.41
N ALA A 368 -3.83 -8.43 5.02
CA ALA A 368 -3.64 -6.99 5.02
C ALA A 368 -2.60 -6.54 3.97
N CYS A 369 -1.50 -7.29 3.85
CA CYS A 369 -0.39 -6.95 2.93
C CYS A 369 0.34 -8.19 2.44
N VAL A 370 0.98 -8.05 1.27
CA VAL A 370 1.93 -9.02 0.71
C VAL A 370 3.19 -8.28 0.24
N THR A 371 4.34 -8.94 0.35
CA THR A 371 5.65 -8.39 -0.07
C THR A 371 6.51 -9.54 -0.58
N TRP A 372 7.19 -9.36 -1.72
CA TRP A 372 8.25 -10.24 -2.15
C TRP A 372 9.53 -9.97 -1.34
N THR A 373 10.23 -11.02 -0.99
CA THR A 373 11.62 -10.89 -0.51
C THR A 373 12.57 -10.94 -1.70
N ASP A 374 13.65 -10.21 -1.65
CA ASP A 374 14.73 -10.31 -2.65
C ASP A 374 15.62 -11.54 -2.45
#